data_f8ae9031875574a005277a43162d167c
#
_entry.id   f8ae9031875574a005277a43162d167c
#
_cell.length_a   1.000
_cell.length_b   1.000
_cell.length_c   1.000
_cell.angle_alpha   90.00
_cell.angle_beta   90.00
_cell.angle_gamma   90.00
#
_symmetry.space_group_name_H-M   'P 1'
#
loop_
_entity.id
_entity.type
_entity.pdbx_description
1 polymer ?
#
loop_
_entity_poly.entity_id
_entity_poly.type
_entity_poly.pdbx_seq_one_letter_code
_entity_poly.pdbx_strand_id
1 'polypeptide(L)'
;MTKKYGLVWEDHKELIEELLETHDVILEEVKEREIKSGEGNSPRHLFIEGDNLEALKLLQTSHKNKVDVIMIDPPYNTKKDGFTYNDRLVDENDSYRHSKWLSFMSKRLILAKELLTLDGLIFINIDEHEFAPLKVLCDEIFGEMNFVENFIWIKNSTKNNSKTTSTNHEYILCYAKNIEFVKSSDIFRVKKEGLDLVMTLRDEFIKNESHLFEQPHLELEKRLKDLYKENPNLKGISGYKLVEQETLRIYASDNCSAPGGNGGVYDVIHPVTKKVCKLPSGGYRYKEDTMLEMIENDQILFGKDEKTIIRSKRYLDTVQSEVARSVFINNDDGKKELAKIFGKSPFSYPKPVSEVKHFLKMIPNKNSIILDFFAGSGTTGHAVLELNQEDGGNRQFILCTNNENNICEEVTYQRLKKVIEGYVTPKDKVVEGIPANLTYYKTKLVPKEG
;
A
#
# COMPACT_ATOMS: atom_id res chain seq x y z
N MET A 1 33.56 -11.74 11.70
CA MET A 1 32.81 -11.47 12.94
C MET A 1 31.76 -12.55 13.08
N THR A 2 31.68 -13.20 14.24
CA THR A 2 30.64 -14.21 14.50
C THR A 2 29.30 -13.47 14.61
N LYS A 3 28.30 -13.86 13.80
CA LYS A 3 26.92 -13.33 13.94
C LYS A 3 26.42 -13.60 15.35
N LYS A 4 25.94 -12.59 16.06
CA LYS A 4 25.33 -12.71 17.38
C LYS A 4 23.81 -12.92 17.33
N TYR A 5 23.20 -12.64 16.20
CA TYR A 5 21.75 -12.75 15.92
C TYR A 5 21.54 -13.00 14.43
N GLY A 6 20.48 -13.73 14.06
CA GLY A 6 20.11 -14.01 12.69
C GLY A 6 19.78 -15.51 12.48
N LEU A 7 19.42 -15.85 11.24
CA LEU A 7 19.12 -17.21 10.83
C LEU A 7 20.39 -17.94 10.38
N VAL A 8 20.45 -19.23 10.74
CA VAL A 8 21.39 -20.19 10.15
C VAL A 8 20.56 -21.36 9.64
N TRP A 9 20.65 -21.63 8.36
CA TRP A 9 19.97 -22.75 7.71
C TRP A 9 20.90 -23.46 6.75
N GLU A 10 20.57 -24.70 6.39
CA GLU A 10 21.25 -25.44 5.36
C GLU A 10 20.87 -24.85 4.00
N ASP A 11 21.86 -24.35 3.27
CA ASP A 11 21.62 -23.81 1.91
C ASP A 11 21.37 -24.94 0.93
N HIS A 12 20.28 -24.79 0.18
CA HIS A 12 19.91 -25.73 -0.88
C HIS A 12 20.01 -25.00 -2.23
N LYS A 13 20.81 -25.56 -3.12
CA LYS A 13 20.99 -25.04 -4.49
C LYS A 13 19.80 -25.42 -5.38
N GLU A 14 19.30 -24.45 -6.12
CA GLU A 14 18.27 -24.69 -7.10
C GLU A 14 18.88 -25.16 -8.45
N LEU A 15 18.17 -26.01 -9.21
CA LEU A 15 18.61 -26.45 -10.54
C LEU A 15 18.86 -25.26 -11.48
N ILE A 16 18.03 -24.21 -11.37
CA ILE A 16 18.20 -23.00 -12.16
C ILE A 16 19.53 -22.31 -11.89
N GLU A 17 20.06 -22.37 -10.67
CA GLU A 17 21.37 -21.79 -10.34
C GLU A 17 22.51 -22.55 -11.03
N GLU A 18 22.40 -23.87 -11.14
CA GLU A 18 23.39 -24.69 -11.85
C GLU A 18 23.38 -24.35 -13.36
N LEU A 19 22.20 -24.17 -13.92
CA LEU A 19 22.06 -23.75 -15.32
C LEU A 19 22.65 -22.37 -15.56
N LEU A 20 22.44 -21.43 -14.64
CA LEU A 20 22.98 -20.06 -14.73
C LEU A 20 24.50 -19.95 -14.56
N GLU A 21 25.18 -21.01 -14.10
CA GLU A 21 26.66 -21.08 -14.15
C GLU A 21 27.18 -21.22 -15.57
N THR A 22 26.46 -21.94 -16.41
CA THR A 22 26.88 -22.29 -17.77
C THR A 22 26.09 -21.59 -18.90
N HIS A 23 25.00 -20.95 -18.54
CA HIS A 23 24.10 -20.24 -19.46
C HIS A 23 23.87 -18.80 -19.02
N ASP A 24 23.72 -17.94 -20.01
CA ASP A 24 23.15 -16.60 -19.83
C ASP A 24 21.64 -16.65 -20.07
N VAL A 25 20.93 -15.67 -19.50
CA VAL A 25 19.49 -15.51 -19.73
C VAL A 25 19.28 -14.34 -20.68
N ILE A 26 18.39 -14.52 -21.64
CA ILE A 26 17.92 -13.44 -22.51
C ILE A 26 16.40 -13.34 -22.46
N LEU A 27 15.87 -12.18 -22.85
CA LEU A 27 14.43 -11.99 -23.07
C LEU A 27 14.11 -12.15 -24.56
N GLU A 28 13.18 -13.04 -24.86
CA GLU A 28 12.62 -13.22 -26.20
C GLU A 28 11.21 -12.60 -26.22
N GLU A 29 11.02 -11.59 -27.09
CA GLU A 29 9.73 -10.91 -27.22
C GLU A 29 8.73 -11.78 -27.98
N VAL A 30 7.53 -11.97 -27.41
CA VAL A 30 6.41 -12.70 -28.03
C VAL A 30 5.46 -11.69 -28.65
N LYS A 31 5.75 -11.32 -29.89
CA LYS A 31 5.03 -10.24 -30.61
C LYS A 31 3.54 -10.50 -30.77
N GLU A 32 3.13 -11.74 -30.88
CA GLU A 32 1.72 -12.15 -31.02
C GLU A 32 0.90 -11.86 -29.75
N ARG A 33 1.58 -11.59 -28.62
CA ARG A 33 0.97 -11.26 -27.34
C ARG A 33 1.18 -9.81 -26.94
N GLU A 34 1.80 -9.01 -27.79
CA GLU A 34 1.92 -7.57 -27.55
C GLU A 34 0.54 -6.90 -27.66
N ILE A 35 0.22 -6.00 -26.72
CA ILE A 35 -0.99 -5.17 -26.74
C ILE A 35 -0.58 -3.71 -26.87
N LYS A 36 -1.15 -3.02 -27.86
CA LYS A 36 -0.91 -1.59 -28.15
C LYS A 36 -2.24 -0.87 -28.23
N SER A 37 -2.82 -0.54 -27.11
CA SER A 37 -4.08 0.20 -27.05
C SER A 37 -3.99 1.46 -26.17
N GLY A 38 -2.84 1.69 -25.52
CA GLY A 38 -2.57 2.91 -24.77
C GLY A 38 -2.34 4.10 -25.70
N GLU A 39 -2.85 5.27 -25.30
CA GLU A 39 -2.75 6.51 -26.05
C GLU A 39 -1.56 7.38 -25.58
N GLY A 40 -0.97 8.14 -26.50
CA GLY A 40 0.06 9.12 -26.19
C GLY A 40 1.26 8.57 -25.43
N ASN A 41 1.52 9.11 -24.25
CA ASN A 41 2.64 8.73 -23.36
C ASN A 41 2.28 7.62 -22.38
N SER A 42 1.28 6.79 -22.67
CA SER A 42 0.93 5.66 -21.79
C SER A 42 2.14 4.76 -21.51
N PRO A 43 2.34 4.33 -20.25
CA PRO A 43 3.49 3.51 -19.90
C PRO A 43 3.46 2.16 -20.63
N ARG A 44 4.64 1.64 -20.91
CA ARG A 44 4.80 0.29 -21.47
C ARG A 44 4.95 -0.69 -20.33
N HIS A 45 3.92 -1.45 -20.06
CA HIS A 45 3.94 -2.53 -19.06
C HIS A 45 4.69 -3.75 -19.59
N LEU A 46 5.33 -4.49 -18.67
CA LEU A 46 6.09 -5.68 -19.02
C LEU A 46 5.49 -6.91 -18.34
N PHE A 47 5.35 -8.00 -19.09
CA PHE A 47 5.04 -9.30 -18.55
C PHE A 47 6.11 -10.31 -19.01
N ILE A 48 6.76 -10.98 -18.06
CA ILE A 48 7.87 -11.90 -18.26
C ILE A 48 7.40 -13.30 -17.85
N GLU A 49 7.30 -14.20 -18.82
CA GLU A 49 7.10 -15.63 -18.58
C GLU A 49 8.45 -16.30 -18.38
N GLY A 50 8.68 -16.86 -17.19
CA GLY A 50 9.91 -17.56 -16.86
C GLY A 50 10.14 -17.71 -15.37
N ASP A 51 11.24 -18.31 -14.98
CA ASP A 51 11.65 -18.36 -13.58
C ASP A 51 11.97 -16.95 -13.07
N ASN A 52 11.49 -16.64 -11.87
CA ASN A 52 11.67 -15.31 -11.31
C ASN A 52 13.13 -14.99 -10.93
N LEU A 53 13.98 -15.99 -10.65
CA LEU A 53 15.42 -15.78 -10.44
C LEU A 53 16.10 -15.35 -11.76
N GLU A 54 15.71 -15.96 -12.89
CA GLU A 54 16.16 -15.54 -14.23
C GLU A 54 15.75 -14.10 -14.52
N ALA A 55 14.46 -13.81 -14.34
CA ALA A 55 13.91 -12.48 -14.58
C ALA A 55 14.58 -11.41 -13.69
N LEU A 56 14.77 -11.67 -12.40
CA LEU A 56 15.44 -10.77 -11.48
C LEU A 56 16.89 -10.51 -11.88
N LYS A 57 17.63 -11.51 -12.36
CA LYS A 57 19.00 -11.33 -12.89
C LYS A 57 19.02 -10.43 -14.13
N LEU A 58 18.09 -10.64 -15.06
CA LEU A 58 17.97 -9.80 -16.26
C LEU A 58 17.64 -8.34 -15.91
N LEU A 59 16.72 -8.14 -14.97
CA LEU A 59 16.33 -6.81 -14.54
C LEU A 59 17.46 -6.04 -13.87
N GLN A 60 18.52 -6.70 -13.33
CA GLN A 60 19.71 -6.00 -12.81
C GLN A 60 20.38 -5.13 -13.86
N THR A 61 20.35 -5.50 -15.12
CA THR A 61 21.01 -4.73 -16.20
C THR A 61 20.21 -3.50 -16.61
N SER A 62 18.87 -3.56 -16.54
CA SER A 62 17.97 -2.54 -17.07
C SER A 62 17.27 -1.71 -16.01
N HIS A 63 16.99 -2.29 -14.84
CA HIS A 63 16.13 -1.70 -13.80
C HIS A 63 16.81 -1.56 -12.43
N LYS A 64 18.12 -1.70 -12.33
CA LYS A 64 18.84 -1.47 -11.07
C LYS A 64 18.58 -0.06 -10.54
N ASN A 65 18.14 0.04 -9.27
CA ASN A 65 17.77 1.31 -8.59
C ASN A 65 16.65 2.10 -9.29
N LYS A 66 15.72 1.42 -9.98
CA LYS A 66 14.62 2.10 -10.69
C LYS A 66 13.23 1.67 -10.26
N VAL A 67 13.11 0.59 -9.49
CA VAL A 67 11.82 0.06 -9.03
C VAL A 67 11.41 0.78 -7.76
N ASP A 68 10.26 1.42 -7.77
CA ASP A 68 9.75 2.17 -6.61
C ASP A 68 9.06 1.24 -5.60
N VAL A 69 8.34 0.24 -6.10
CA VAL A 69 7.58 -0.70 -5.26
C VAL A 69 7.77 -2.11 -5.76
N ILE A 70 8.09 -3.01 -4.84
CA ILE A 70 8.00 -4.45 -5.06
C ILE A 70 6.82 -4.96 -4.22
N MET A 71 5.90 -5.68 -4.85
CA MET A 71 4.75 -6.28 -4.18
C MET A 71 4.65 -7.73 -4.58
N ILE A 72 4.83 -8.63 -3.63
CA ILE A 72 4.92 -10.07 -3.90
C ILE A 72 4.05 -10.90 -2.97
N ASP A 73 3.54 -11.99 -3.52
CA ASP A 73 2.79 -13.04 -2.83
C ASP A 73 3.49 -14.39 -3.04
N PRO A 74 4.59 -14.66 -2.31
CA PRO A 74 5.35 -15.90 -2.47
C PRO A 74 4.57 -17.10 -1.94
N PRO A 75 4.98 -18.35 -2.27
CA PRO A 75 4.36 -19.52 -1.67
C PRO A 75 4.55 -19.52 -0.15
N TYR A 76 3.47 -19.80 0.60
CA TYR A 76 3.45 -19.73 2.07
C TYR A 76 4.02 -20.99 2.76
N ASN A 77 4.45 -21.98 1.99
CA ASN A 77 4.98 -23.24 2.51
C ASN A 77 4.02 -23.94 3.48
N THR A 78 2.72 -23.90 3.17
CA THR A 78 1.68 -24.54 3.99
C THR A 78 1.73 -26.04 3.87
N LYS A 79 1.13 -26.77 4.83
CA LYS A 79 1.06 -28.23 4.78
C LYS A 79 0.25 -28.79 3.62
N LYS A 80 -0.74 -28.03 3.12
CA LYS A 80 -1.63 -28.48 2.04
C LYS A 80 -1.16 -28.03 0.66
N ASP A 81 -0.64 -26.83 0.61
CA ASP A 81 -0.19 -26.19 -0.61
C ASP A 81 1.30 -25.87 -0.42
N GLY A 82 2.15 -26.91 -0.46
CA GLY A 82 3.59 -26.77 -0.47
C GLY A 82 4.07 -25.92 -1.65
N PHE A 83 5.33 -25.57 -1.71
CA PHE A 83 5.90 -24.90 -2.86
C PHE A 83 6.73 -25.88 -3.69
N THR A 84 6.83 -25.61 -4.98
CA THR A 84 7.66 -26.38 -5.91
C THR A 84 9.11 -25.94 -5.77
N TYR A 85 10.00 -26.90 -5.51
CA TYR A 85 11.43 -26.69 -5.42
C TYR A 85 12.13 -27.74 -6.30
N ASN A 86 12.91 -27.27 -7.29
CA ASN A 86 13.54 -28.15 -8.26
C ASN A 86 12.55 -29.12 -8.95
N ASP A 87 11.43 -28.58 -9.45
CA ASP A 87 10.35 -29.33 -10.11
C ASP A 87 9.67 -30.40 -9.24
N ARG A 88 9.86 -30.33 -7.94
CA ARG A 88 9.22 -31.24 -6.98
C ARG A 88 8.47 -30.45 -5.91
N LEU A 89 7.26 -30.87 -5.64
CA LEU A 89 6.49 -30.35 -4.52
C LEU A 89 7.22 -30.70 -3.22
N VAL A 90 7.49 -29.70 -2.37
CA VAL A 90 8.07 -29.92 -1.04
C VAL A 90 7.00 -30.50 -0.12
N ASP A 91 7.21 -31.74 0.32
CA ASP A 91 6.28 -32.46 1.18
C ASP A 91 6.21 -31.84 2.58
N GLU A 92 5.05 -31.93 3.24
CA GLU A 92 4.84 -31.44 4.62
C GLU A 92 5.75 -32.12 5.63
N ASN A 93 6.20 -33.35 5.36
CA ASN A 93 7.09 -34.14 6.20
C ASN A 93 8.58 -33.94 5.85
N ASP A 94 8.88 -33.10 4.85
CA ASP A 94 10.26 -32.78 4.51
C ASP A 94 10.90 -31.98 5.66
N SER A 95 11.89 -32.55 6.32
CA SER A 95 12.60 -31.93 7.43
C SER A 95 13.37 -30.68 7.04
N TYR A 96 13.65 -30.49 5.74
CA TYR A 96 14.35 -29.33 5.18
C TYR A 96 13.41 -28.30 4.52
N ARG A 97 12.10 -28.43 4.66
CA ARG A 97 11.14 -27.58 3.97
C ARG A 97 11.36 -26.07 4.24
N HIS A 98 11.65 -25.70 5.49
CA HIS A 98 11.95 -24.31 5.86
C HIS A 98 13.31 -23.86 5.32
N SER A 99 14.33 -24.71 5.35
CA SER A 99 15.66 -24.39 4.77
C SER A 99 15.60 -24.21 3.27
N LYS A 100 14.85 -25.06 2.56
CA LYS A 100 14.61 -24.93 1.11
C LYS A 100 13.88 -23.63 0.78
N TRP A 101 12.83 -23.32 1.55
CA TRP A 101 12.08 -22.09 1.39
C TRP A 101 12.94 -20.84 1.63
N LEU A 102 13.76 -20.84 2.69
CA LEU A 102 14.70 -19.75 2.98
C LEU A 102 15.75 -19.59 1.88
N SER A 103 16.31 -20.70 1.38
CA SER A 103 17.26 -20.66 0.25
C SER A 103 16.63 -20.10 -1.01
N PHE A 104 15.40 -20.50 -1.33
CA PHE A 104 14.61 -20.00 -2.44
C PHE A 104 14.34 -18.49 -2.32
N MET A 105 13.87 -18.02 -1.16
CA MET A 105 13.52 -16.63 -0.94
C MET A 105 14.74 -15.72 -0.84
N SER A 106 15.81 -16.14 -0.16
CA SER A 106 16.98 -15.28 0.09
C SER A 106 17.64 -14.79 -1.21
N LYS A 107 17.78 -15.67 -2.19
CA LYS A 107 18.40 -15.38 -3.50
C LYS A 107 17.59 -14.31 -4.27
N ARG A 108 16.29 -14.44 -4.24
CA ARG A 108 15.35 -13.52 -4.90
C ARG A 108 15.29 -12.16 -4.20
N LEU A 109 15.24 -12.16 -2.87
CA LEU A 109 15.17 -10.92 -2.09
C LEU A 109 16.47 -10.10 -2.17
N ILE A 110 17.64 -10.75 -2.25
CA ILE A 110 18.93 -10.06 -2.46
C ILE A 110 18.91 -9.30 -3.79
N LEU A 111 18.50 -9.94 -4.88
CA LEU A 111 18.39 -9.30 -6.19
C LEU A 111 17.29 -8.23 -6.21
N ALA A 112 16.17 -8.49 -5.59
CA ALA A 112 15.06 -7.55 -5.49
C ALA A 112 15.46 -6.23 -4.80
N LYS A 113 16.25 -6.31 -3.72
CA LYS A 113 16.78 -5.12 -3.04
C LYS A 113 17.60 -4.22 -3.95
N GLU A 114 18.41 -4.81 -4.83
CA GLU A 114 19.25 -4.04 -5.76
C GLU A 114 18.42 -3.27 -6.81
N LEU A 115 17.22 -3.76 -7.14
CA LEU A 115 16.32 -3.10 -8.08
C LEU A 115 15.63 -1.87 -7.50
N LEU A 116 15.40 -1.84 -6.18
CA LEU A 116 14.69 -0.74 -5.51
C LEU A 116 15.42 0.60 -5.64
N THR A 117 14.65 1.69 -5.80
CA THR A 117 15.11 3.08 -5.60
C THR A 117 15.52 3.29 -4.14
N LEU A 118 16.16 4.42 -3.80
CA LEU A 118 16.58 4.69 -2.42
C LEU A 118 15.39 4.82 -1.45
N ASP A 119 14.27 5.35 -1.92
CA ASP A 119 13.00 5.44 -1.19
C ASP A 119 12.05 4.28 -1.50
N GLY A 120 12.52 3.30 -2.27
CA GLY A 120 11.75 2.14 -2.70
C GLY A 120 11.36 1.22 -1.55
N LEU A 121 10.21 0.57 -1.72
CA LEU A 121 9.59 -0.31 -0.73
C LEU A 121 9.35 -1.71 -1.29
N ILE A 122 9.45 -2.70 -0.41
CA ILE A 122 8.97 -4.04 -0.69
C ILE A 122 7.85 -4.42 0.28
N PHE A 123 6.75 -4.95 -0.25
CA PHE A 123 5.64 -5.55 0.48
C PHE A 123 5.59 -7.04 0.17
N ILE A 124 5.61 -7.87 1.20
CA ILE A 124 5.66 -9.33 1.10
C ILE A 124 4.48 -9.91 1.87
N ASN A 125 3.53 -10.49 1.13
CA ASN A 125 2.43 -11.23 1.73
C ASN A 125 2.94 -12.54 2.32
N ILE A 126 2.48 -12.91 3.50
CA ILE A 126 2.82 -14.17 4.18
C ILE A 126 1.78 -14.50 5.24
N ASP A 127 1.65 -15.77 5.57
CA ASP A 127 0.90 -16.25 6.74
C ASP A 127 1.81 -16.68 7.90
N GLU A 128 1.23 -17.27 8.93
CA GLU A 128 1.94 -17.70 10.14
C GLU A 128 3.01 -18.76 9.91
N HIS A 129 2.99 -19.52 8.80
CA HIS A 129 3.90 -20.63 8.57
C HIS A 129 5.36 -20.19 8.38
N GLU A 130 5.57 -19.13 7.61
CA GLU A 130 6.92 -18.61 7.32
C GLU A 130 7.12 -17.13 7.72
N PHE A 131 6.18 -16.53 8.44
CA PHE A 131 6.31 -15.14 8.90
C PHE A 131 7.58 -14.87 9.69
N ALA A 132 7.84 -15.69 10.74
CA ALA A 132 8.97 -15.45 11.63
C ALA A 132 10.34 -15.65 10.91
N PRO A 133 10.57 -16.74 10.16
CA PRO A 133 11.78 -16.90 9.36
C PRO A 133 11.96 -15.79 8.33
N LEU A 134 10.90 -15.41 7.62
CA LEU A 134 10.93 -14.33 6.63
C LEU A 134 11.31 -13.00 7.25
N LYS A 135 10.74 -12.67 8.43
CA LYS A 135 11.07 -11.41 9.12
C LYS A 135 12.57 -11.33 9.42
N VAL A 136 13.17 -12.39 9.97
CA VAL A 136 14.60 -12.41 10.30
C VAL A 136 15.46 -12.42 9.03
N LEU A 137 15.05 -13.14 7.97
CA LEU A 137 15.73 -13.10 6.68
C LEU A 137 15.73 -11.68 6.07
N CYS A 138 14.60 -10.98 6.14
CA CYS A 138 14.50 -9.60 5.67
C CYS A 138 15.34 -8.63 6.50
N ASP A 139 15.43 -8.82 7.83
CA ASP A 139 16.32 -8.06 8.69
C ASP A 139 17.80 -8.20 8.27
N GLU A 140 18.20 -9.41 7.87
CA GLU A 140 19.56 -9.64 7.37
C GLU A 140 19.81 -8.99 5.99
N ILE A 141 18.84 -9.10 5.08
CA ILE A 141 18.99 -8.63 3.70
C ILE A 141 18.81 -7.11 3.62
N PHE A 142 17.71 -6.58 4.13
CA PHE A 142 17.37 -5.15 4.03
C PHE A 142 18.01 -4.33 5.16
N GLY A 143 18.28 -4.93 6.30
CA GLY A 143 18.71 -4.31 7.55
C GLY A 143 17.51 -4.08 8.48
N GLU A 144 17.65 -4.45 9.76
CA GLU A 144 16.61 -4.29 10.78
C GLU A 144 16.09 -2.85 10.87
N MET A 145 16.98 -1.85 10.72
CA MET A 145 16.63 -0.43 10.77
C MET A 145 15.75 0.03 9.60
N ASN A 146 15.68 -0.75 8.52
CA ASN A 146 14.86 -0.48 7.35
C ASN A 146 13.50 -1.19 7.39
N PHE A 147 13.18 -1.86 8.49
CA PHE A 147 11.83 -2.36 8.74
C PHE A 147 10.87 -1.19 8.86
N VAL A 148 9.78 -1.23 8.08
CA VAL A 148 8.73 -0.20 8.11
C VAL A 148 7.61 -0.64 9.02
N GLU A 149 6.92 -1.74 8.69
CA GLU A 149 5.78 -2.24 9.44
C GLU A 149 5.46 -3.70 9.08
N ASN A 150 4.76 -4.36 9.96
CA ASN A 150 4.03 -5.58 9.67
C ASN A 150 2.53 -5.25 9.59
N PHE A 151 2.01 -5.06 8.38
CA PHE A 151 0.60 -4.81 8.18
C PHE A 151 -0.21 -6.09 8.42
N ILE A 152 -1.34 -5.95 9.06
CA ILE A 152 -2.27 -7.05 9.35
C ILE A 152 -3.53 -6.86 8.51
N TRP A 153 -3.74 -7.78 7.58
CA TRP A 153 -4.96 -7.84 6.80
C TRP A 153 -5.98 -8.78 7.46
N ILE A 154 -7.06 -8.21 7.96
CA ILE A 154 -8.16 -8.97 8.56
C ILE A 154 -9.15 -9.33 7.45
N LYS A 155 -9.41 -10.63 7.31
CA LYS A 155 -10.42 -11.22 6.45
C LYS A 155 -11.61 -11.63 7.31
N ASN A 156 -12.78 -11.03 7.11
CA ASN A 156 -14.01 -11.51 7.76
C ASN A 156 -14.54 -12.78 7.05
N SER A 157 -13.67 -13.75 6.82
CA SER A 157 -14.05 -15.04 6.28
C SER A 157 -14.80 -15.86 7.33
N THR A 158 -15.68 -16.76 6.86
CA THR A 158 -16.40 -17.70 7.69
C THR A 158 -15.48 -18.42 8.68
N LYS A 159 -16.00 -18.64 9.89
CA LYS A 159 -15.27 -19.33 10.98
C LYS A 159 -14.59 -20.60 10.47
N ASN A 160 -13.29 -20.71 10.68
CA ASN A 160 -12.55 -21.96 10.54
C ASN A 160 -13.08 -22.98 11.51
N ASN A 161 -13.21 -24.25 11.08
CA ASN A 161 -13.46 -25.38 11.97
C ASN A 161 -12.22 -25.79 12.78
N SER A 162 -11.38 -24.83 13.16
CA SER A 162 -10.20 -25.07 13.98
C SER A 162 -10.61 -25.49 15.39
N LYS A 163 -9.90 -26.46 15.95
CA LYS A 163 -10.11 -26.93 17.33
C LYS A 163 -9.55 -25.97 18.39
N THR A 164 -8.76 -24.97 17.98
CA THR A 164 -8.12 -23.99 18.88
C THR A 164 -8.62 -22.59 18.60
N THR A 165 -7.95 -21.84 17.72
CA THR A 165 -8.28 -20.47 17.36
C THR A 165 -8.57 -20.39 15.85
N SER A 166 -9.48 -19.50 15.46
CA SER A 166 -9.76 -19.22 14.06
C SER A 166 -8.84 -18.11 13.58
N THR A 167 -7.83 -18.45 12.77
CA THR A 167 -6.98 -17.47 12.11
C THR A 167 -7.77 -16.80 11.00
N ASN A 168 -7.92 -15.49 11.06
CA ASN A 168 -8.71 -14.69 10.12
C ASN A 168 -7.92 -13.50 9.55
N HIS A 169 -6.60 -13.58 9.59
CA HIS A 169 -5.71 -12.53 9.10
C HIS A 169 -4.52 -13.11 8.35
N GLU A 170 -3.89 -12.29 7.55
CA GLU A 170 -2.59 -12.50 6.94
C GLU A 170 -1.67 -11.33 7.27
N TYR A 171 -0.38 -11.49 7.05
CA TYR A 171 0.64 -10.50 7.28
C TYR A 171 1.16 -9.95 5.96
N ILE A 172 1.48 -8.67 5.94
CA ILE A 172 2.22 -8.06 4.85
C ILE A 172 3.43 -7.35 5.45
N LEU A 173 4.60 -7.97 5.31
CA LEU A 173 5.87 -7.39 5.75
C LEU A 173 6.30 -6.28 4.81
N CYS A 174 6.63 -5.12 5.37
CA CYS A 174 7.13 -3.98 4.62
C CYS A 174 8.53 -3.58 5.07
N TYR A 175 9.43 -3.49 4.10
CA TYR A 175 10.79 -2.96 4.26
C TYR A 175 11.06 -1.85 3.26
N ALA A 176 11.83 -0.86 3.68
CA ALA A 176 12.40 0.15 2.81
C ALA A 176 13.80 -0.28 2.35
N LYS A 177 14.25 0.21 1.20
CA LYS A 177 15.67 0.13 0.85
C LYS A 177 16.49 1.00 1.78
N ASN A 178 16.00 2.22 2.07
CA ASN A 178 16.56 3.12 3.07
C ASN A 178 15.43 3.91 3.74
N ILE A 179 15.19 3.63 5.02
CA ILE A 179 14.10 4.19 5.80
C ILE A 179 14.16 5.72 5.95
N GLU A 180 15.33 6.32 5.94
CA GLU A 180 15.48 7.76 6.12
C GLU A 180 14.91 8.54 4.92
N PHE A 181 15.01 8.01 3.70
CA PHE A 181 14.37 8.61 2.53
C PHE A 181 12.85 8.50 2.61
N VAL A 182 12.32 7.36 3.10
CA VAL A 182 10.88 7.17 3.31
C VAL A 182 10.34 8.12 4.36
N LYS A 183 11.03 8.30 5.50
CA LYS A 183 10.63 9.23 6.56
C LYS A 183 10.61 10.69 6.11
N SER A 184 11.42 11.06 5.14
CA SER A 184 11.49 12.41 4.58
C SER A 184 10.47 12.68 3.46
N SER A 185 9.66 11.69 3.11
CA SER A 185 8.67 11.74 2.03
C SER A 185 7.24 11.70 2.57
N ASP A 186 6.25 11.88 1.68
CA ASP A 186 4.83 11.69 1.99
C ASP A 186 4.33 10.25 1.80
N ILE A 187 5.24 9.28 1.71
CA ILE A 187 4.91 7.85 1.67
C ILE A 187 4.20 7.47 2.98
N PHE A 188 3.25 6.56 2.90
CA PHE A 188 2.32 6.17 3.98
C PHE A 188 1.36 7.27 4.45
N ARG A 189 1.17 8.32 3.64
CA ARG A 189 0.10 9.27 3.83
C ARG A 189 -1.13 8.86 3.02
N VAL A 190 -2.22 8.62 3.71
CA VAL A 190 -3.51 8.28 3.08
C VAL A 190 -4.52 9.37 3.32
N LYS A 191 -5.42 9.56 2.38
CA LYS A 191 -6.54 10.49 2.56
C LYS A 191 -7.39 10.04 3.73
N LYS A 192 -7.80 10.98 4.59
CA LYS A 192 -8.69 10.66 5.71
C LYS A 192 -9.98 10.03 5.21
N GLU A 193 -10.37 8.92 5.83
CA GLU A 193 -11.64 8.27 5.53
C GLU A 193 -12.81 9.23 5.77
N GLY A 194 -13.69 9.34 4.78
CA GLY A 194 -14.85 10.23 4.82
C GLY A 194 -14.58 11.70 4.54
N LEU A 195 -13.34 12.09 4.26
CA LEU A 195 -13.01 13.49 3.92
C LEU A 195 -13.86 14.00 2.76
N ASP A 196 -13.98 13.21 1.67
CA ASP A 196 -14.78 13.60 0.52
C ASP A 196 -16.25 13.82 0.86
N LEU A 197 -16.81 12.92 1.66
CA LEU A 197 -18.21 13.02 2.09
C LEU A 197 -18.47 14.29 2.90
N VAL A 198 -17.56 14.62 3.82
CA VAL A 198 -17.65 15.82 4.65
C VAL A 198 -17.46 17.09 3.82
N MET A 199 -16.49 17.09 2.91
CA MET A 199 -16.24 18.26 2.05
C MET A 199 -17.37 18.47 1.04
N THR A 200 -17.91 17.39 0.47
CA THR A 200 -19.08 17.46 -0.44
C THR A 200 -20.29 18.04 0.30
N LEU A 201 -20.60 17.54 1.50
CA LEU A 201 -21.68 18.10 2.33
C LEU A 201 -21.51 19.61 2.55
N ARG A 202 -20.31 20.05 2.90
CA ARG A 202 -20.00 21.47 3.09
C ARG A 202 -20.20 22.29 1.82
N ASP A 203 -19.64 21.83 0.71
CA ASP A 203 -19.63 22.58 -0.55
C ASP A 203 -21.03 22.66 -1.15
N GLU A 204 -21.83 21.58 -1.07
CA GLU A 204 -23.24 21.58 -1.45
C GLU A 204 -24.06 22.52 -0.58
N PHE A 205 -23.84 22.50 0.74
CA PHE A 205 -24.51 23.41 1.66
C PHE A 205 -24.17 24.87 1.35
N ILE A 206 -22.91 25.20 1.11
CA ILE A 206 -22.47 26.57 0.75
C ILE A 206 -23.14 27.01 -0.55
N LYS A 207 -23.13 26.16 -1.57
CA LYS A 207 -23.64 26.49 -2.90
C LYS A 207 -25.17 26.68 -2.93
N ASN A 208 -25.91 25.81 -2.24
CA ASN A 208 -27.35 25.71 -2.44
C ASN A 208 -28.18 26.29 -1.31
N GLU A 209 -27.69 26.32 -0.07
CA GLU A 209 -28.53 26.51 1.09
C GLU A 209 -28.03 27.54 2.12
N SER A 210 -26.73 27.86 2.15
CA SER A 210 -26.16 28.70 3.23
C SER A 210 -26.86 30.07 3.38
N HIS A 211 -27.33 30.64 2.26
CA HIS A 211 -28.04 31.91 2.21
C HIS A 211 -29.46 31.87 2.82
N LEU A 212 -29.99 30.68 3.12
CA LEU A 212 -31.32 30.48 3.72
C LEU A 212 -31.30 30.61 5.25
N PHE A 213 -30.12 30.67 5.85
CA PHE A 213 -29.96 30.64 7.31
C PHE A 213 -29.32 31.94 7.82
N GLU A 214 -29.81 32.48 8.94
CA GLU A 214 -29.20 33.62 9.64
C GLU A 214 -27.83 33.25 10.23
N GLN A 215 -27.65 31.99 10.63
CA GLN A 215 -26.43 31.47 11.23
C GLN A 215 -26.01 30.18 10.52
N PRO A 216 -25.53 30.27 9.28
CA PRO A 216 -25.23 29.10 8.46
C PRO A 216 -24.16 28.17 9.08
N HIS A 217 -23.20 28.73 9.82
CA HIS A 217 -22.18 27.92 10.51
C HIS A 217 -22.79 26.95 11.55
N LEU A 218 -23.80 27.38 12.32
CA LEU A 218 -24.46 26.51 13.30
C LEU A 218 -25.31 25.42 12.65
N GLU A 219 -25.95 25.72 11.53
CA GLU A 219 -26.70 24.71 10.78
C GLU A 219 -25.75 23.67 10.18
N LEU A 220 -24.63 24.10 9.61
CA LEU A 220 -23.61 23.17 9.09
C LEU A 220 -23.01 22.30 10.20
N GLU A 221 -22.73 22.85 11.39
CA GLU A 221 -22.28 22.07 12.55
C GLU A 221 -23.29 20.98 12.96
N LYS A 222 -24.57 21.30 12.90
CA LYS A 222 -25.66 20.34 13.21
C LYS A 222 -25.64 19.21 12.18
N ARG A 223 -25.58 19.52 10.88
CA ARG A 223 -25.51 18.53 9.81
C ARG A 223 -24.27 17.63 9.89
N LEU A 224 -23.12 18.20 10.25
CA LEU A 224 -21.92 17.41 10.50
C LEU A 224 -22.09 16.42 11.65
N LYS A 225 -22.72 16.85 12.75
CA LYS A 225 -23.00 15.97 13.90
C LYS A 225 -23.97 14.84 13.52
N ASP A 226 -24.98 15.13 12.72
CA ASP A 226 -25.93 14.13 12.24
C ASP A 226 -25.23 13.14 11.27
N LEU A 227 -24.43 13.66 10.34
CA LEU A 227 -23.62 12.83 9.43
C LEU A 227 -22.74 11.83 10.19
N TYR A 228 -22.03 12.28 11.22
CA TYR A 228 -21.15 11.41 12.02
C TYR A 228 -21.94 10.41 12.87
N LYS A 229 -23.13 10.74 13.29
CA LYS A 229 -24.01 9.82 14.01
C LYS A 229 -24.53 8.70 13.13
N GLU A 230 -24.88 9.03 11.88
CA GLU A 230 -25.37 8.09 10.88
C GLU A 230 -24.23 7.21 10.31
N ASN A 231 -23.00 7.68 10.35
CA ASN A 231 -21.82 7.02 9.81
C ASN A 231 -20.73 6.77 10.88
N PRO A 232 -20.88 5.76 11.73
CA PRO A 232 -19.93 5.49 12.84
C PRO A 232 -18.49 5.18 12.38
N ASN A 233 -18.30 4.73 11.13
CA ASN A 233 -17.01 4.51 10.51
C ASN A 233 -16.19 5.81 10.34
N LEU A 234 -16.86 6.99 10.31
CA LEU A 234 -16.21 8.30 10.23
C LEU A 234 -15.61 8.80 11.57
N LYS A 235 -15.47 7.92 12.56
CA LYS A 235 -14.93 8.26 13.89
C LYS A 235 -13.58 8.98 13.82
N GLY A 236 -12.72 8.62 12.86
CA GLY A 236 -11.41 9.27 12.69
C GLY A 236 -11.46 10.75 12.32
N ILE A 237 -12.54 11.20 11.69
CA ILE A 237 -12.74 12.60 11.26
C ILE A 237 -13.79 13.34 12.10
N SER A 238 -14.54 12.67 12.94
CA SER A 238 -15.67 13.25 13.72
C SER A 238 -15.28 14.34 14.71
N GLY A 239 -14.00 14.53 15.00
CA GLY A 239 -13.49 15.67 15.75
C GLY A 239 -13.64 17.01 15.02
N TYR A 240 -13.72 16.98 13.67
CA TYR A 240 -13.91 18.15 12.80
C TYR A 240 -15.40 18.46 12.66
N LYS A 241 -15.97 19.11 13.67
CA LYS A 241 -17.40 19.38 13.77
C LYS A 241 -17.75 20.83 14.12
N LEU A 242 -16.75 21.69 14.22
CA LEU A 242 -16.90 23.11 14.43
C LEU A 242 -16.74 23.83 13.09
N VAL A 243 -17.47 24.91 12.90
CA VAL A 243 -17.49 25.65 11.63
C VAL A 243 -17.24 27.13 11.92
N GLU A 244 -16.33 27.70 11.18
CA GLU A 244 -16.01 29.13 11.26
C GLU A 244 -17.13 29.97 10.67
N GLN A 245 -17.49 31.05 11.35
CA GLN A 245 -18.68 31.82 11.03
C GLN A 245 -18.62 32.49 9.65
N GLU A 246 -17.48 33.09 9.30
CA GLU A 246 -17.35 33.89 8.08
C GLU A 246 -17.03 33.04 6.85
N THR A 247 -16.17 32.06 7.00
CA THR A 247 -15.63 31.28 5.87
C THR A 247 -16.31 29.92 5.68
N LEU A 248 -17.10 29.48 6.64
CA LEU A 248 -17.68 28.13 6.73
C LEU A 248 -16.63 27.01 6.60
N ARG A 249 -15.38 27.30 7.01
CA ARG A 249 -14.33 26.29 7.11
C ARG A 249 -14.58 25.39 8.30
N ILE A 250 -14.42 24.09 8.09
CA ILE A 250 -14.60 23.07 9.13
C ILE A 250 -13.30 22.90 9.90
N TYR A 251 -13.36 22.91 11.24
CA TYR A 251 -12.18 22.73 12.08
C TYR A 251 -12.46 21.85 13.31
N ALA A 252 -11.38 21.33 13.89
CA ALA A 252 -11.36 20.69 15.19
C ALA A 252 -10.67 21.64 16.19
N SER A 253 -11.16 21.65 17.42
CA SER A 253 -10.52 22.35 18.54
C SER A 253 -9.36 21.48 19.05
N ASP A 254 -8.12 21.94 18.88
CA ASP A 254 -6.91 21.20 19.26
C ASP A 254 -6.22 21.79 20.48
N ASN A 255 -5.41 20.99 21.17
CA ASN A 255 -4.71 21.38 22.38
C ASN A 255 -3.44 22.17 22.05
N CYS A 256 -3.26 23.32 22.71
CA CYS A 256 -2.04 24.12 22.61
C CYS A 256 -0.93 23.70 23.59
N SER A 257 -1.15 22.68 24.44
CA SER A 257 -0.13 22.16 25.35
C SER A 257 0.92 21.31 24.61
N ALA A 258 2.18 21.50 24.97
CA ALA A 258 3.25 20.66 24.43
C ALA A 258 3.19 19.24 25.02
N PRO A 259 3.27 18.18 24.20
CA PRO A 259 3.44 16.83 24.70
C PRO A 259 4.82 16.68 25.36
N GLY A 260 4.89 16.02 26.51
CA GLY A 260 6.16 15.78 27.22
C GLY A 260 6.67 16.91 28.12
N GLY A 261 5.94 18.03 28.23
CA GLY A 261 6.21 19.07 29.24
C GLY A 261 7.37 20.03 28.92
N ASN A 262 7.89 20.03 27.69
CA ASN A 262 8.99 20.88 27.24
C ASN A 262 8.53 22.04 26.33
N GLY A 263 7.33 22.56 26.56
CA GLY A 263 6.75 23.65 25.78
C GLY A 263 7.32 25.02 26.11
N GLY A 264 7.01 26.01 25.26
CA GLY A 264 7.37 27.40 25.45
C GLY A 264 6.63 27.98 26.66
N VAL A 265 7.33 28.85 27.40
CA VAL A 265 6.79 29.60 28.53
C VAL A 265 6.86 31.08 28.17
N TYR A 266 5.71 31.66 27.81
CA TYR A 266 5.55 33.09 27.48
C TYR A 266 4.10 33.51 27.74
N ASP A 267 3.86 34.82 27.76
CA ASP A 267 2.55 35.37 28.08
C ASP A 267 1.66 35.52 26.85
N VAL A 268 0.46 34.95 26.93
CA VAL A 268 -0.61 35.17 25.93
C VAL A 268 -1.70 35.99 26.59
N ILE A 269 -2.02 37.14 26.01
CA ILE A 269 -3.01 38.07 26.57
C ILE A 269 -4.41 37.76 26.04
N HIS A 270 -5.36 37.58 26.96
CA HIS A 270 -6.76 37.36 26.61
C HIS A 270 -7.36 38.59 25.92
N PRO A 271 -8.01 38.47 24.74
CA PRO A 271 -8.43 39.64 23.95
C PRO A 271 -9.49 40.52 24.65
N VAL A 272 -10.31 39.92 25.51
CA VAL A 272 -11.40 40.65 26.25
C VAL A 272 -10.96 41.12 27.63
N THR A 273 -10.44 40.18 28.44
CA THR A 273 -10.09 40.52 29.86
C THR A 273 -8.77 41.27 29.99
N LYS A 274 -7.96 41.32 28.94
CA LYS A 274 -6.61 41.94 28.90
C LYS A 274 -5.63 41.39 29.95
N LYS A 275 -5.89 40.18 30.47
CA LYS A 275 -5.03 39.48 31.42
C LYS A 275 -4.29 38.34 30.75
N VAL A 276 -3.21 37.86 31.36
CA VAL A 276 -2.43 36.72 30.92
C VAL A 276 -3.28 35.46 31.02
N CYS A 277 -3.38 34.71 29.90
CA CYS A 277 -4.07 33.44 29.86
C CYS A 277 -3.32 32.36 30.65
N LYS A 278 -4.08 31.42 31.19
CA LYS A 278 -3.55 30.29 31.94
C LYS A 278 -2.62 29.47 31.05
N LEU A 279 -1.36 29.37 31.47
CA LEU A 279 -0.36 28.54 30.83
C LEU A 279 -0.74 27.03 30.95
N PRO A 280 -0.72 26.23 29.87
CA PRO A 280 -0.86 24.78 29.97
C PRO A 280 0.24 24.17 30.82
N SER A 281 -0.05 23.06 31.51
CA SER A 281 0.93 22.37 32.38
C SER A 281 2.20 21.91 31.68
N GLY A 282 2.12 21.66 30.39
CA GLY A 282 3.26 21.28 29.55
C GLY A 282 3.94 22.45 28.84
N GLY A 283 3.52 23.70 29.08
CA GLY A 283 3.90 24.85 28.26
C GLY A 283 3.20 24.85 26.87
N TYR A 284 3.40 25.88 26.09
CA TYR A 284 2.83 25.99 24.74
C TYR A 284 3.62 25.17 23.74
N ARG A 285 2.90 24.44 22.87
CA ARG A 285 3.52 23.62 21.81
C ARG A 285 4.07 24.46 20.63
N TYR A 286 3.57 25.68 20.48
CA TYR A 286 4.02 26.62 19.45
C TYR A 286 5.08 27.56 20.02
N LYS A 287 5.99 28.05 19.16
CA LYS A 287 6.88 29.16 19.52
C LYS A 287 6.08 30.45 19.65
N GLU A 288 6.62 31.40 20.39
CA GLU A 288 5.94 32.67 20.66
C GLU A 288 5.55 33.40 19.37
N ASP A 289 6.46 33.56 18.42
CA ASP A 289 6.18 34.20 17.13
C ASP A 289 5.04 33.52 16.39
N THR A 290 5.04 32.17 16.34
CA THR A 290 3.96 31.39 15.71
C THR A 290 2.63 31.57 16.45
N MET A 291 2.66 31.66 17.78
CA MET A 291 1.44 31.88 18.57
C MET A 291 0.85 33.26 18.27
N LEU A 292 1.69 34.27 18.15
CA LEU A 292 1.24 35.64 17.83
C LEU A 292 0.62 35.69 16.43
N GLU A 293 1.26 35.09 15.45
CA GLU A 293 0.72 34.96 14.10
C GLU A 293 -0.62 34.22 14.07
N MET A 294 -0.76 33.12 14.84
CA MET A 294 -2.02 32.39 14.97
C MET A 294 -3.13 33.21 15.60
N ILE A 295 -2.78 34.09 16.56
CA ILE A 295 -3.74 35.02 17.21
C ILE A 295 -4.22 36.05 16.19
N GLU A 296 -3.31 36.67 15.44
CA GLU A 296 -3.62 37.63 14.39
C GLU A 296 -4.52 37.05 13.27
N ASN A 297 -4.32 35.80 12.97
CA ASN A 297 -5.11 35.07 11.94
C ASN A 297 -6.38 34.38 12.51
N ASP A 298 -6.84 34.74 13.71
CA ASP A 298 -8.01 34.14 14.37
C ASP A 298 -7.98 32.61 14.47
N GLN A 299 -6.80 32.04 14.63
CA GLN A 299 -6.62 30.58 14.74
C GLN A 299 -6.58 30.08 16.18
N ILE A 300 -6.69 30.97 17.16
CA ILE A 300 -6.72 30.65 18.61
C ILE A 300 -8.12 30.84 19.16
N LEU A 301 -8.60 29.80 19.82
CA LEU A 301 -9.85 29.80 20.57
C LEU A 301 -9.58 30.22 22.03
N PHE A 302 -9.95 31.43 22.37
CA PHE A 302 -9.94 31.89 23.74
C PHE A 302 -11.19 31.38 24.47
N GLY A 303 -11.06 31.14 25.76
CA GLY A 303 -12.21 30.82 26.62
C GLY A 303 -13.05 32.05 27.01
N LYS A 304 -13.95 31.89 27.97
CA LYS A 304 -14.72 33.02 28.50
C LYS A 304 -13.86 34.03 29.25
N ASP A 305 -12.75 33.55 29.82
CA ASP A 305 -11.82 34.33 30.61
C ASP A 305 -10.38 33.76 30.47
N GLU A 306 -9.43 34.46 31.05
CA GLU A 306 -8.02 34.09 31.07
C GLU A 306 -7.70 32.79 31.85
N LYS A 307 -8.64 32.25 32.61
CA LYS A 307 -8.47 31.00 33.39
C LYS A 307 -8.69 29.75 32.54
N THR A 308 -9.36 29.90 31.40
CA THR A 308 -9.59 28.83 30.44
C THR A 308 -8.33 28.64 29.60
N ILE A 309 -7.84 27.40 29.49
CA ILE A 309 -6.69 27.06 28.60
C ILE A 309 -7.11 27.29 27.15
N ILE A 310 -6.32 28.09 26.45
CA ILE A 310 -6.54 28.37 25.02
C ILE A 310 -6.37 27.10 24.16
N ARG A 311 -7.07 27.08 23.04
CA ARG A 311 -7.00 25.99 22.06
C ARG A 311 -6.79 26.57 20.67
N SER A 312 -6.31 25.74 19.73
CA SER A 312 -6.13 26.16 18.34
C SER A 312 -7.21 25.58 17.43
N LYS A 313 -7.53 26.29 16.37
CA LYS A 313 -8.34 25.79 15.26
C LYS A 313 -7.45 24.94 14.34
N ARG A 314 -7.76 23.66 14.19
CA ARG A 314 -7.12 22.80 13.19
C ARG A 314 -8.09 22.56 12.06
N TYR A 315 -7.87 23.24 10.93
CA TYR A 315 -8.78 23.17 9.80
C TYR A 315 -8.68 21.85 9.05
N LEU A 316 -9.83 21.31 8.65
CA LEU A 316 -9.91 20.04 7.94
C LEU A 316 -9.26 20.09 6.55
N ASP A 317 -9.40 21.19 5.86
CA ASP A 317 -8.84 21.45 4.53
C ASP A 317 -7.29 21.55 4.53
N THR A 318 -6.66 21.80 5.68
CA THR A 318 -5.20 21.81 5.82
C THR A 318 -4.62 20.46 6.25
N VAL A 319 -5.44 19.53 6.72
CA VAL A 319 -5.02 18.23 7.25
C VAL A 319 -5.80 17.11 6.58
N GLN A 320 -5.65 17.02 5.27
CA GLN A 320 -6.42 16.09 4.43
C GLN A 320 -5.93 14.63 4.50
N SER A 321 -4.69 14.41 4.92
CA SER A 321 -4.10 13.08 5.02
C SER A 321 -3.80 12.68 6.46
N GLU A 322 -3.69 11.39 6.68
CA GLU A 322 -3.21 10.80 7.94
C GLU A 322 -2.20 9.69 7.64
N VAL A 323 -1.44 9.27 8.64
CA VAL A 323 -0.54 8.12 8.51
C VAL A 323 -1.38 6.86 8.35
N ALA A 324 -1.01 6.00 7.41
CA ALA A 324 -1.67 4.73 7.17
C ALA A 324 -1.65 3.86 8.44
N ARG A 325 -2.73 3.11 8.66
CA ARG A 325 -2.84 2.19 9.80
C ARG A 325 -2.21 0.85 9.46
N SER A 326 -1.57 0.23 10.44
CA SER A 326 -0.97 -1.10 10.29
C SER A 326 -2.00 -2.25 10.27
N VAL A 327 -3.25 -1.99 10.62
CA VAL A 327 -4.32 -2.98 10.59
C VAL A 327 -5.44 -2.48 9.68
N PHE A 328 -5.84 -3.29 8.70
CA PHE A 328 -6.94 -2.98 7.80
C PHE A 328 -7.85 -4.18 7.59
N ILE A 329 -9.11 -3.89 7.31
CA ILE A 329 -10.13 -4.90 7.03
C ILE A 329 -10.45 -4.83 5.54
N ASN A 330 -10.33 -5.96 4.85
CA ASN A 330 -10.74 -6.07 3.47
C ASN A 330 -11.45 -7.43 3.26
N ASN A 331 -12.70 -7.36 2.84
CA ASN A 331 -13.56 -8.51 2.63
C ASN A 331 -13.71 -8.89 1.15
N ASP A 332 -12.99 -8.21 0.27
CA ASP A 332 -13.02 -8.52 -1.15
C ASP A 332 -12.41 -9.90 -1.41
N ASP A 333 -12.93 -10.55 -2.42
CA ASP A 333 -12.60 -11.94 -2.73
C ASP A 333 -12.05 -12.02 -4.16
N GLY A 334 -10.73 -12.25 -4.25
CA GLY A 334 -10.05 -12.37 -5.54
C GLY A 334 -10.60 -13.50 -6.44
N LYS A 335 -11.14 -14.60 -5.85
CA LYS A 335 -11.81 -15.65 -6.65
C LYS A 335 -13.07 -15.13 -7.30
N LYS A 336 -13.89 -14.33 -6.59
CA LYS A 336 -15.08 -13.71 -7.16
C LYS A 336 -14.73 -12.68 -8.23
N GLU A 337 -13.62 -11.96 -8.06
CA GLU A 337 -13.12 -11.03 -9.09
C GLU A 337 -12.73 -11.78 -10.36
N LEU A 338 -11.92 -12.84 -10.23
CA LEU A 338 -11.57 -13.68 -11.39
C LEU A 338 -12.79 -14.35 -12.03
N ALA A 339 -13.75 -14.80 -11.23
CA ALA A 339 -14.98 -15.39 -11.74
C ALA A 339 -15.83 -14.39 -12.55
N LYS A 340 -15.77 -13.08 -12.26
CA LYS A 340 -16.39 -12.04 -13.10
C LYS A 340 -15.74 -11.95 -14.48
N ILE A 341 -14.43 -12.19 -14.56
CA ILE A 341 -13.64 -12.07 -15.79
C ILE A 341 -13.73 -13.35 -16.64
N PHE A 342 -13.68 -14.52 -16.00
CA PHE A 342 -13.53 -15.82 -16.67
C PHE A 342 -14.78 -16.73 -16.60
N GLY A 343 -15.83 -16.34 -15.88
CA GLY A 343 -16.98 -17.19 -15.59
C GLY A 343 -16.77 -18.09 -14.37
N LYS A 344 -15.54 -18.54 -14.14
CA LYS A 344 -15.10 -19.25 -12.93
C LYS A 344 -13.70 -18.76 -12.58
N SER A 345 -13.25 -18.99 -11.34
CA SER A 345 -11.86 -18.68 -10.98
C SER A 345 -10.94 -19.77 -11.50
N PRO A 346 -10.00 -19.46 -12.44
CA PRO A 346 -9.00 -20.40 -12.92
C PRO A 346 -7.80 -20.54 -11.97
N PHE A 347 -7.76 -19.79 -10.87
CA PHE A 347 -6.65 -19.76 -9.92
C PHE A 347 -7.16 -19.96 -8.49
N SER A 348 -6.40 -20.69 -7.67
CA SER A 348 -6.88 -21.16 -6.36
C SER A 348 -6.94 -20.07 -5.29
N TYR A 349 -5.94 -19.18 -5.24
CA TYR A 349 -5.79 -18.19 -4.16
C TYR A 349 -5.40 -16.80 -4.69
N PRO A 350 -6.20 -16.20 -5.59
CA PRO A 350 -5.88 -14.86 -6.08
C PRO A 350 -6.10 -13.83 -4.99
N LYS A 351 -5.17 -12.89 -4.85
CA LYS A 351 -5.37 -11.72 -4.01
C LYS A 351 -6.42 -10.79 -4.62
N PRO A 352 -7.21 -10.07 -3.83
CA PRO A 352 -8.14 -9.08 -4.36
C PRO A 352 -7.38 -7.83 -4.87
N VAL A 353 -7.88 -7.23 -5.93
CA VAL A 353 -7.32 -5.99 -6.52
C VAL A 353 -7.26 -4.86 -5.50
N SER A 354 -8.27 -4.76 -4.64
CA SER A 354 -8.38 -3.72 -3.61
C SER A 354 -7.26 -3.78 -2.57
N GLU A 355 -6.69 -4.95 -2.28
CA GLU A 355 -5.54 -5.08 -1.38
C GLU A 355 -4.30 -4.41 -1.98
N VAL A 356 -3.98 -4.74 -3.23
CA VAL A 356 -2.83 -4.13 -3.92
C VAL A 356 -3.02 -2.62 -4.05
N LYS A 357 -4.21 -2.17 -4.45
CA LYS A 357 -4.54 -0.74 -4.53
C LYS A 357 -4.40 -0.02 -3.19
N HIS A 358 -4.74 -0.69 -2.07
CA HIS A 358 -4.59 -0.13 -0.73
C HIS A 358 -3.15 0.30 -0.47
N PHE A 359 -2.17 -0.55 -0.75
CA PHE A 359 -0.75 -0.23 -0.58
C PHE A 359 -0.23 0.76 -1.61
N LEU A 360 -0.60 0.62 -2.87
CA LEU A 360 -0.16 1.55 -3.92
C LEU A 360 -0.67 2.98 -3.70
N LYS A 361 -1.85 3.16 -3.09
CA LYS A 361 -2.37 4.49 -2.70
C LYS A 361 -1.55 5.18 -1.61
N MET A 362 -0.72 4.45 -0.87
CA MET A 362 0.21 5.02 0.11
C MET A 362 1.47 5.61 -0.54
N ILE A 363 1.68 5.37 -1.84
CA ILE A 363 2.84 5.82 -2.61
C ILE A 363 2.43 7.05 -3.43
N PRO A 364 2.95 8.25 -3.11
CA PRO A 364 2.54 9.49 -3.77
C PRO A 364 2.97 9.58 -5.24
N ASN A 365 4.07 8.87 -5.63
CA ASN A 365 4.57 8.88 -7.00
C ASN A 365 3.64 8.11 -7.94
N LYS A 366 2.86 8.85 -8.73
CA LYS A 366 1.93 8.29 -9.71
C LYS A 366 2.60 7.79 -11.01
N ASN A 367 3.91 7.94 -11.12
CA ASN A 367 4.71 7.43 -12.24
C ASN A 367 5.65 6.29 -11.79
N SER A 368 5.36 5.66 -10.64
CA SER A 368 6.18 4.63 -10.04
C SER A 368 6.24 3.35 -10.89
N ILE A 369 7.36 2.64 -10.80
CA ILE A 369 7.54 1.29 -11.35
C ILE A 369 7.25 0.26 -10.27
N ILE A 370 6.27 -0.61 -10.52
CA ILE A 370 5.84 -1.66 -9.62
C ILE A 370 6.29 -3.02 -10.16
N LEU A 371 7.08 -3.75 -9.38
CA LEU A 371 7.55 -5.09 -9.73
C LEU A 371 6.82 -6.14 -8.88
N ASP A 372 6.30 -7.16 -9.55
CA ASP A 372 5.78 -8.37 -8.92
C ASP A 372 6.39 -9.60 -9.60
N PHE A 373 7.32 -10.27 -8.93
CA PHE A 373 8.00 -11.45 -9.45
C PHE A 373 7.42 -12.77 -8.91
N PHE A 374 6.22 -12.69 -8.29
CA PHE A 374 5.33 -13.79 -7.98
C PHE A 374 3.91 -13.47 -8.50
N ALA A 375 3.81 -13.01 -9.74
CA ALA A 375 2.59 -12.39 -10.27
C ALA A 375 1.35 -13.29 -10.26
N GLY A 376 1.53 -14.61 -10.25
CA GLY A 376 0.42 -15.55 -10.12
C GLY A 376 -0.71 -15.25 -11.12
N SER A 377 -1.87 -14.89 -10.62
CA SER A 377 -3.04 -14.55 -11.45
C SER A 377 -3.00 -13.14 -12.08
N GLY A 378 -1.94 -12.34 -11.87
CA GLY A 378 -1.81 -10.98 -12.43
C GLY A 378 -2.60 -9.89 -11.69
N THR A 379 -2.88 -10.08 -10.40
CA THR A 379 -3.63 -9.10 -9.59
C THR A 379 -2.94 -7.74 -9.54
N THR A 380 -1.62 -7.72 -9.39
CA THR A 380 -0.85 -6.47 -9.31
C THR A 380 -0.97 -5.66 -10.60
N GLY A 381 -0.89 -6.30 -11.77
CA GLY A 381 -1.08 -5.61 -13.05
C GLY A 381 -2.48 -5.03 -13.19
N HIS A 382 -3.52 -5.79 -12.84
CA HIS A 382 -4.90 -5.33 -12.84
C HIS A 382 -5.09 -4.11 -11.91
N ALA A 383 -4.54 -4.18 -10.69
CA ALA A 383 -4.61 -3.08 -9.72
C ALA A 383 -3.94 -1.80 -10.21
N VAL A 384 -2.78 -1.91 -10.88
CA VAL A 384 -2.07 -0.77 -11.46
C VAL A 384 -2.89 -0.11 -12.57
N LEU A 385 -3.49 -0.90 -13.45
CA LEU A 385 -4.34 -0.37 -14.54
C LEU A 385 -5.55 0.37 -13.98
N GLU A 386 -6.29 -0.22 -13.05
CA GLU A 386 -7.43 0.44 -12.41
C GLU A 386 -7.01 1.72 -11.68
N LEU A 387 -5.90 1.69 -10.94
CA LEU A 387 -5.44 2.84 -10.18
C LEU A 387 -5.02 3.99 -11.10
N ASN A 388 -4.35 3.70 -12.22
CA ASN A 388 -4.03 4.71 -13.23
C ASN A 388 -5.30 5.34 -13.83
N GLN A 389 -6.33 4.55 -14.09
CA GLN A 389 -7.63 5.06 -14.55
C GLN A 389 -8.32 5.92 -13.49
N GLU A 390 -8.27 5.52 -12.20
CA GLU A 390 -8.91 6.24 -11.11
C GLU A 390 -8.30 7.61 -10.84
N ASP A 391 -6.97 7.73 -10.90
CA ASP A 391 -6.26 8.92 -10.42
C ASP A 391 -5.44 9.63 -11.49
N GLY A 392 -5.53 9.20 -12.76
CA GLY A 392 -4.80 9.75 -13.89
C GLY A 392 -3.29 9.49 -13.83
N GLY A 393 -2.85 8.47 -13.10
CA GLY A 393 -1.45 8.11 -12.97
C GLY A 393 -0.89 7.38 -14.20
N ASN A 394 0.44 7.32 -14.27
CA ASN A 394 1.20 6.62 -15.30
C ASN A 394 2.13 5.55 -14.70
N ARG A 395 1.66 4.86 -13.66
CA ARG A 395 2.41 3.76 -13.04
C ARG A 395 2.66 2.66 -14.05
N GLN A 396 3.87 2.11 -14.04
CA GLN A 396 4.25 0.97 -14.86
C GLN A 396 4.32 -0.28 -14.00
N PHE A 397 3.81 -1.40 -14.49
CA PHE A 397 4.07 -2.68 -13.85
C PHE A 397 5.06 -3.54 -14.65
N ILE A 398 5.82 -4.35 -13.92
CA ILE A 398 6.65 -5.44 -14.40
C ILE A 398 6.19 -6.68 -13.66
N LEU A 399 5.60 -7.64 -14.36
CA LEU A 399 5.14 -8.89 -13.79
C LEU A 399 6.03 -10.04 -14.26
N CYS A 400 6.33 -10.97 -13.35
CA CYS A 400 7.00 -12.21 -13.70
C CYS A 400 6.33 -13.39 -13.01
N THR A 401 6.11 -14.46 -13.73
CA THR A 401 5.73 -15.78 -13.21
C THR A 401 6.16 -16.87 -14.20
N ASN A 402 6.39 -18.08 -13.68
CA ASN A 402 6.61 -19.24 -14.54
C ASN A 402 5.29 -19.69 -15.18
N ASN A 403 5.38 -20.55 -16.22
CA ASN A 403 4.19 -21.07 -16.90
C ASN A 403 3.75 -22.46 -16.37
N GLU A 404 4.00 -22.72 -15.10
CA GLU A 404 3.52 -23.94 -14.45
C GLU A 404 1.98 -23.99 -14.53
N ASN A 405 1.45 -25.14 -14.96
CA ASN A 405 0.01 -25.33 -15.23
C ASN A 405 -0.59 -24.30 -16.22
N ASN A 406 0.19 -23.80 -17.16
CA ASN A 406 -0.20 -22.79 -18.17
C ASN A 406 -0.67 -21.46 -17.57
N ILE A 407 -0.26 -21.12 -16.36
CA ILE A 407 -0.72 -19.93 -15.64
C ILE A 407 -0.44 -18.63 -16.41
N CYS A 408 0.72 -18.51 -17.05
CA CYS A 408 1.07 -17.33 -17.84
C CYS A 408 0.09 -17.10 -18.98
N GLU A 409 -0.17 -18.15 -19.75
CA GLU A 409 -0.92 -18.06 -20.99
C GLU A 409 -2.43 -18.04 -20.78
N GLU A 410 -2.93 -18.87 -19.87
CA GLU A 410 -4.37 -19.08 -19.68
C GLU A 410 -4.97 -18.21 -18.59
N VAL A 411 -4.16 -17.72 -17.64
CA VAL A 411 -4.64 -16.93 -16.52
C VAL A 411 -4.11 -15.51 -16.56
N THR A 412 -2.81 -15.31 -16.34
CA THR A 412 -2.21 -13.98 -16.13
C THR A 412 -2.37 -13.10 -17.37
N TYR A 413 -1.92 -13.57 -18.52
CA TYR A 413 -2.04 -12.83 -19.78
C TYR A 413 -3.50 -12.59 -20.17
N GLN A 414 -4.37 -13.59 -20.03
CA GLN A 414 -5.78 -13.45 -20.38
C GLN A 414 -6.50 -12.47 -19.45
N ARG A 415 -6.16 -12.44 -18.16
CA ARG A 415 -6.67 -11.43 -17.24
C ARG A 415 -6.28 -10.03 -17.70
N LEU A 416 -4.99 -9.80 -17.93
CA LEU A 416 -4.48 -8.50 -18.37
C LEU A 416 -5.11 -8.07 -19.69
N LYS A 417 -5.18 -8.99 -20.67
CA LYS A 417 -5.80 -8.73 -21.96
C LYS A 417 -7.27 -8.32 -21.83
N LYS A 418 -8.05 -9.07 -21.07
CA LYS A 418 -9.48 -8.75 -20.81
C LYS A 418 -9.66 -7.42 -20.08
N VAL A 419 -8.80 -7.11 -19.11
CA VAL A 419 -8.86 -5.82 -18.40
C VAL A 419 -8.51 -4.68 -19.34
N ILE A 420 -7.54 -4.86 -20.25
CA ILE A 420 -7.13 -3.83 -21.21
C ILE A 420 -8.17 -3.65 -22.32
N GLU A 421 -8.70 -4.74 -22.88
CA GLU A 421 -9.61 -4.70 -24.02
C GLU A 421 -11.09 -4.59 -23.63
N GLY A 422 -11.42 -4.88 -22.38
CA GLY A 422 -12.80 -5.01 -21.90
C GLY A 422 -13.32 -6.44 -22.01
N TYR A 423 -14.39 -6.71 -21.28
CA TYR A 423 -15.00 -8.04 -21.25
C TYR A 423 -16.48 -7.98 -20.89
N VAL A 424 -17.19 -9.07 -21.18
CA VAL A 424 -18.57 -9.26 -20.73
C VAL A 424 -18.58 -10.24 -19.57
N THR A 425 -19.18 -9.84 -18.46
CA THR A 425 -19.33 -10.70 -17.29
C THR A 425 -20.32 -11.84 -17.53
N PRO A 426 -20.31 -12.91 -16.72
CA PRO A 426 -21.29 -14.00 -16.83
C PRO A 426 -22.78 -13.56 -16.61
N LYS A 427 -22.98 -12.31 -16.18
CA LYS A 427 -24.32 -11.71 -16.02
C LYS A 427 -24.61 -10.69 -17.12
N ASP A 428 -24.01 -10.84 -18.28
CA ASP A 428 -24.18 -10.00 -19.47
C ASP A 428 -23.91 -8.50 -19.24
N LYS A 429 -23.14 -8.16 -18.19
CA LYS A 429 -22.68 -6.79 -17.96
C LYS A 429 -21.39 -6.55 -18.74
N VAL A 430 -21.40 -5.56 -19.62
CA VAL A 430 -20.20 -5.08 -20.31
C VAL A 430 -19.32 -4.32 -19.32
N VAL A 431 -18.03 -4.65 -19.28
CA VAL A 431 -17.00 -3.90 -18.57
C VAL A 431 -16.07 -3.32 -19.63
N GLU A 432 -16.01 -2.00 -19.65
CA GLU A 432 -15.11 -1.28 -20.58
C GLU A 432 -13.64 -1.58 -20.26
N GLY A 433 -12.82 -1.62 -21.30
CA GLY A 433 -11.39 -1.84 -21.15
C GLY A 433 -10.67 -0.61 -20.61
N ILE A 434 -9.51 -0.87 -20.05
CA ILE A 434 -8.55 0.16 -19.62
C ILE A 434 -7.39 0.15 -20.62
N PRO A 435 -7.40 1.02 -21.66
CA PRO A 435 -6.39 0.99 -22.70
C PRO A 435 -4.97 1.12 -22.15
N ALA A 436 -4.09 0.21 -22.54
CA ALA A 436 -2.71 0.17 -22.07
C ALA A 436 -1.78 -0.52 -23.08
N ASN A 437 -0.47 -0.33 -22.92
CA ASN A 437 0.55 -1.00 -23.72
C ASN A 437 1.22 -2.10 -22.90
N LEU A 438 1.16 -3.34 -23.38
CA LEU A 438 1.77 -4.51 -22.73
C LEU A 438 2.72 -5.21 -23.68
N THR A 439 3.96 -5.42 -23.25
CA THR A 439 4.92 -6.28 -23.95
C THR A 439 5.09 -7.57 -23.19
N TYR A 440 5.02 -8.67 -23.92
CA TYR A 440 5.16 -10.02 -23.40
C TYR A 440 6.54 -10.58 -23.78
N TYR A 441 7.29 -11.03 -22.77
CA TYR A 441 8.59 -11.68 -22.95
C TYR A 441 8.58 -13.09 -22.38
N LYS A 442 9.47 -13.96 -22.94
CA LYS A 442 9.86 -15.22 -22.32
C LYS A 442 11.33 -15.16 -21.95
N THR A 443 11.69 -15.75 -20.81
CA THR A 443 13.10 -16.02 -20.52
C THR A 443 13.59 -17.18 -21.37
N LYS A 444 14.84 -17.12 -21.80
CA LYS A 444 15.49 -18.17 -22.57
C LYS A 444 16.95 -18.30 -22.15
N LEU A 445 17.33 -19.52 -21.79
CA LEU A 445 18.71 -19.84 -21.49
C LEU A 445 19.50 -20.01 -22.78
N VAL A 446 20.65 -19.39 -22.89
CA VAL A 446 21.59 -19.53 -24.01
C VAL A 446 22.96 -19.90 -23.45
N PRO A 447 23.70 -20.84 -24.03
CA PRO A 447 25.05 -21.17 -23.55
C PRO A 447 25.94 -19.95 -23.53
N LYS A 448 26.74 -19.79 -22.46
CA LYS A 448 27.77 -18.74 -22.41
C LYS A 448 28.78 -18.95 -23.53
N GLU A 449 29.09 -17.85 -24.21
CA GLU A 449 30.22 -17.86 -25.11
C GLU A 449 31.50 -18.11 -24.32
N GLY A 450 32.26 -19.16 -24.67
CA GLY A 450 33.48 -19.57 -23.96
C GLY A 450 34.66 -18.60 -24.13
#